data_cfd08eb6ec516980a056fec1be4e055c
#
_entry.id   cfd08eb6ec516980a056fec1be4e055c
#
_cell.length_a   1.000
_cell.length_b   1.000
_cell.length_c   1.000
_cell.angle_alpha   90.00
_cell.angle_beta   90.00
_cell.angle_gamma   90.00
#
_symmetry.space_group_name_H-M   'P 1'
#
loop_
_entity.id
_entity.type
_entity.pdbx_description
1 polymer ?
#
loop_
_entity_poly.entity_id
_entity_poly.type
_entity_poly.pdbx_seq_one_letter_code
_entity_poly.pdbx_strand_id
1 'polypeptide(L)'
;RGFDVNTIASLPVLEGGRVKPLDSVSRNALLMIRSKSSIYHKGRFISANEWILDMMFRPSVADQQPAFVIDNPEVLGLLGIQQTSGRYYTFEAIRPRIQEIERQAQTAQQVDARARTPFQSGVVNLFDKVYLYYRLQHAMEIPGEGGLAAEMARVAGPDAAKRRDAMVQLG
;
A
#
# COMPACT_ATOMS: atom_id res chain seq x y z
N ARG A 1 -23.40 -14.04 3.63
CA ARG A 1 -24.04 -12.76 3.23
C ARG A 1 -22.92 -11.81 2.83
N GLY A 2 -22.80 -11.47 1.55
CA GLY A 2 -21.81 -10.51 1.04
C GLY A 2 -22.29 -9.08 1.32
N PHE A 3 -21.35 -8.12 1.34
CA PHE A 3 -21.67 -6.70 1.36
C PHE A 3 -22.45 -6.32 0.10
N ASP A 4 -23.43 -5.42 0.23
CA ASP A 4 -24.02 -4.75 -0.95
C ASP A 4 -23.01 -3.72 -1.49
N VAL A 5 -22.13 -4.23 -2.35
CA VAL A 5 -20.98 -3.47 -2.89
C VAL A 5 -21.47 -2.24 -3.67
N ASN A 6 -22.62 -2.29 -4.31
CA ASN A 6 -23.13 -1.18 -5.11
C ASN A 6 -23.63 -0.02 -4.25
N THR A 7 -24.34 -0.32 -3.17
CA THR A 7 -24.78 0.70 -2.21
C THR A 7 -23.59 1.34 -1.50
N ILE A 8 -22.60 0.55 -1.10
CA ILE A 8 -21.40 1.06 -0.42
C ILE A 8 -20.51 1.86 -1.37
N ALA A 9 -20.42 1.50 -2.64
CA ALA A 9 -19.64 2.19 -3.67
C ALA A 9 -20.01 3.67 -3.84
N SER A 10 -21.26 4.03 -3.58
CA SER A 10 -21.76 5.42 -3.69
C SER A 10 -21.52 6.26 -2.42
N LEU A 11 -21.06 5.66 -1.34
CA LEU A 11 -20.82 6.39 -0.09
C LEU A 11 -19.79 7.51 -0.30
N PRO A 12 -20.08 8.73 0.20
CA PRO A 12 -19.12 9.81 0.16
C PRO A 12 -17.99 9.58 1.15
N VAL A 13 -16.76 9.70 0.68
CA VAL A 13 -15.54 9.64 1.51
C VAL A 13 -14.73 10.90 1.33
N LEU A 14 -14.08 11.35 2.40
CA LEU A 14 -13.20 12.51 2.37
C LEU A 14 -11.78 12.03 2.02
N GLU A 15 -11.29 12.45 0.84
CA GLU A 15 -9.95 12.16 0.39
C GLU A 15 -9.26 13.45 -0.09
N GLY A 16 -8.11 13.78 0.51
CA GLY A 16 -7.34 14.97 0.15
C GLY A 16 -8.16 16.28 0.28
N GLY A 17 -9.02 16.39 1.30
CA GLY A 17 -9.88 17.55 1.53
C GLY A 17 -11.09 17.65 0.58
N ARG A 18 -11.36 16.65 -0.24
CA ARG A 18 -12.51 16.61 -1.17
C ARG A 18 -13.37 15.40 -0.92
N VAL A 19 -14.68 15.57 -1.02
CA VAL A 19 -15.64 14.47 -0.96
C VAL A 19 -15.69 13.78 -2.32
N LYS A 20 -15.44 12.47 -2.33
CA LYS A 20 -15.48 11.62 -3.53
C LYS A 20 -16.30 10.36 -3.24
N PRO A 21 -16.95 9.75 -4.26
CA PRO A 21 -17.53 8.43 -4.09
C PRO A 21 -16.44 7.38 -3.75
N LEU A 22 -16.76 6.43 -2.89
CA LEU A 22 -15.83 5.34 -2.54
C LEU A 22 -15.35 4.58 -3.79
N ASP A 23 -16.23 4.39 -4.79
CA ASP A 23 -15.87 3.77 -6.07
C ASP A 23 -14.67 4.46 -6.75
N SER A 24 -14.65 5.79 -6.77
CA SER A 24 -13.54 6.55 -7.36
C SER A 24 -12.25 6.36 -6.58
N VAL A 25 -12.32 6.37 -5.25
CA VAL A 25 -11.16 6.18 -4.37
C VAL A 25 -10.60 4.78 -4.52
N SER A 26 -11.45 3.75 -4.49
CA SER A 26 -11.04 2.35 -4.60
C SER A 26 -10.41 2.03 -5.95
N ARG A 27 -10.99 2.51 -7.06
CA ARG A 27 -10.44 2.32 -8.41
C ARG A 27 -9.08 3.00 -8.57
N ASN A 28 -8.96 4.25 -8.12
CA ASN A 28 -7.69 4.99 -8.19
C ASN A 28 -6.61 4.31 -7.35
N ALA A 29 -6.94 3.90 -6.13
CA ALA A 29 -6.00 3.21 -5.26
C ALA A 29 -5.51 1.89 -5.88
N LEU A 30 -6.42 1.08 -6.42
CA LEU A 30 -6.04 -0.18 -7.05
C LEU A 30 -5.23 0.04 -8.33
N LEU A 31 -5.56 1.07 -9.13
CA LEU A 31 -4.75 1.45 -10.30
C LEU A 31 -3.33 1.87 -9.90
N MET A 32 -3.16 2.60 -8.80
CA MET A 32 -1.84 3.02 -8.31
C MET A 32 -1.01 1.83 -7.83
N ILE A 33 -1.61 0.87 -7.13
CA ILE A 33 -0.89 -0.28 -6.54
C ILE A 33 -0.66 -1.37 -7.59
N ARG A 34 -1.68 -1.68 -8.41
CA ARG A 34 -1.71 -2.84 -9.31
C ARG A 34 -1.58 -2.48 -10.80
N SER A 35 -1.82 -1.23 -11.19
CA SER A 35 -1.97 -0.79 -12.59
C SER A 35 -3.16 -1.46 -13.32
N LYS A 36 -4.14 -1.94 -12.56
CA LYS A 36 -5.41 -2.50 -13.05
C LYS A 36 -6.52 -2.19 -12.06
N SER A 37 -7.78 -2.17 -12.54
CA SER A 37 -8.97 -1.86 -11.74
C SER A 37 -9.66 -3.07 -11.11
N SER A 38 -9.09 -4.26 -11.26
CA SER A 38 -9.60 -5.51 -10.67
C SER A 38 -8.47 -6.46 -10.35
N ILE A 39 -8.71 -7.39 -9.45
CA ILE A 39 -7.79 -8.46 -9.07
C ILE A 39 -8.38 -9.80 -9.52
N TYR A 40 -7.61 -10.62 -10.24
CA TYR A 40 -7.96 -12.01 -10.46
C TYR A 40 -7.30 -12.88 -9.40
N HIS A 41 -8.09 -13.57 -8.60
CA HIS A 41 -7.61 -14.40 -7.51
C HIS A 41 -8.54 -15.60 -7.28
N LYS A 42 -7.96 -16.79 -7.13
CA LYS A 42 -8.69 -18.05 -6.85
C LYS A 42 -9.89 -18.27 -7.80
N GLY A 43 -9.67 -18.06 -9.12
CA GLY A 43 -10.66 -18.35 -10.14
C GLY A 43 -11.75 -17.28 -10.35
N ARG A 44 -11.68 -16.13 -9.66
CA ARG A 44 -12.66 -15.05 -9.81
C ARG A 44 -12.02 -13.67 -9.90
N PHE A 45 -12.77 -12.73 -10.45
CA PHE A 45 -12.43 -11.31 -10.41
C PHE A 45 -12.99 -10.67 -9.14
N ILE A 46 -12.12 -9.87 -8.47
CA ILE A 46 -12.44 -9.04 -7.33
C ILE A 46 -12.43 -7.60 -7.83
N SER A 47 -13.52 -6.86 -7.65
CA SER A 47 -13.60 -5.45 -8.03
C SER A 47 -12.78 -4.58 -7.06
N ALA A 48 -12.45 -3.35 -7.47
CA ALA A 48 -11.77 -2.39 -6.60
C ALA A 48 -12.58 -2.10 -5.32
N ASN A 49 -13.92 -2.02 -5.43
CA ASN A 49 -14.78 -1.80 -4.27
C ASN A 49 -14.79 -2.98 -3.31
N GLU A 50 -14.83 -4.21 -3.83
CA GLU A 50 -14.73 -5.41 -3.01
C GLU A 50 -13.37 -5.48 -2.30
N TRP A 51 -12.29 -5.20 -3.02
CA TRP A 51 -10.94 -5.19 -2.48
C TRP A 51 -10.75 -4.15 -1.35
N ILE A 52 -11.24 -2.92 -1.50
CA ILE A 52 -11.11 -1.90 -0.46
C ILE A 52 -11.94 -2.24 0.78
N LEU A 53 -13.11 -2.87 0.60
CA LEU A 53 -13.91 -3.37 1.71
C LEU A 53 -13.20 -4.53 2.44
N ASP A 54 -12.54 -5.41 1.70
CA ASP A 54 -11.71 -6.46 2.31
C ASP A 54 -10.58 -5.84 3.13
N MET A 55 -9.90 -4.80 2.62
CA MET A 55 -8.86 -4.10 3.37
C MET A 55 -9.36 -3.48 4.69
N MET A 56 -10.55 -2.88 4.66
CA MET A 56 -11.12 -2.19 5.81
C MET A 56 -11.68 -3.16 6.87
N PHE A 57 -12.33 -4.24 6.44
CA PHE A 57 -13.10 -5.12 7.34
C PHE A 57 -12.54 -6.54 7.47
N ARG A 58 -11.71 -6.96 6.53
CA ARG A 58 -11.11 -8.29 6.47
C ARG A 58 -9.64 -8.22 6.00
N PRO A 59 -8.77 -7.50 6.73
CA PRO A 59 -7.41 -7.22 6.27
C PRO A 59 -6.61 -8.49 5.95
N SER A 60 -6.78 -9.57 6.70
CA SER A 60 -6.12 -10.85 6.43
C SER A 60 -6.52 -11.47 5.08
N VAL A 61 -7.73 -11.20 4.59
CA VAL A 61 -8.18 -11.63 3.26
C VAL A 61 -7.55 -10.75 2.18
N ALA A 62 -7.54 -9.44 2.38
CA ALA A 62 -6.94 -8.50 1.46
C ALA A 62 -5.42 -8.74 1.30
N ASP A 63 -4.72 -9.05 2.38
CA ASP A 63 -3.28 -9.30 2.40
C ASP A 63 -2.86 -10.51 1.55
N GLN A 64 -3.75 -11.46 1.33
CA GLN A 64 -3.54 -12.63 0.48
C GLN A 64 -3.90 -12.40 -1.00
N GLN A 65 -4.51 -11.26 -1.33
CA GLN A 65 -4.85 -10.93 -2.71
C GLN A 65 -3.62 -10.36 -3.43
N PRO A 66 -3.34 -10.77 -4.70
CA PRO A 66 -2.18 -10.32 -5.45
C PRO A 66 -2.39 -8.89 -5.98
N ALA A 67 -2.35 -7.91 -5.09
CA ALA A 67 -2.64 -6.51 -5.41
C ALA A 67 -1.43 -5.72 -5.90
N PHE A 68 -0.20 -6.12 -5.58
CA PHE A 68 1.01 -5.36 -5.89
C PHE A 68 1.64 -5.77 -7.20
N VAL A 69 1.83 -4.83 -8.12
CA VAL A 69 2.64 -5.05 -9.33
C VAL A 69 4.10 -4.70 -9.04
N ILE A 70 5.00 -5.67 -9.28
CA ILE A 70 6.45 -5.52 -9.15
C ILE A 70 7.09 -6.09 -10.40
N ASP A 71 7.73 -5.23 -11.19
CA ASP A 71 8.33 -5.61 -12.48
C ASP A 71 9.86 -5.73 -12.42
N ASN A 72 10.50 -5.07 -11.43
CA ASN A 72 11.95 -5.04 -11.33
C ASN A 72 12.46 -6.30 -10.61
N PRO A 73 13.29 -7.14 -11.27
CA PRO A 73 13.83 -8.37 -10.66
C PRO A 73 14.73 -8.11 -9.46
N GLU A 74 15.46 -6.99 -9.42
CA GLU A 74 16.32 -6.64 -8.29
C GLU A 74 15.49 -6.30 -7.05
N VAL A 75 14.31 -5.68 -7.23
CA VAL A 75 13.35 -5.43 -6.14
C VAL A 75 12.78 -6.75 -5.62
N LEU A 76 12.48 -7.71 -6.49
CA LEU A 76 12.08 -9.07 -6.07
C LEU A 76 13.19 -9.78 -5.30
N GLY A 77 14.45 -9.61 -5.73
CA GLY A 77 15.62 -10.11 -5.01
C GLY A 77 15.74 -9.53 -3.61
N LEU A 78 15.50 -8.21 -3.44
CA LEU A 78 15.46 -7.54 -2.15
C LEU A 78 14.40 -8.15 -1.22
N LEU A 79 13.24 -8.51 -1.78
CA LEU A 79 12.14 -9.14 -1.04
C LEU A 79 12.40 -10.62 -0.72
N GLY A 80 13.39 -11.24 -1.35
CA GLY A 80 13.61 -12.68 -1.28
C GLY A 80 12.52 -13.49 -1.99
N ILE A 81 11.82 -12.88 -2.94
CA ILE A 81 10.75 -13.49 -3.71
C ILE A 81 11.30 -13.97 -5.06
N GLN A 82 11.08 -15.22 -5.38
CA GLN A 82 11.40 -15.73 -6.72
C GLN A 82 10.43 -15.14 -7.75
N GLN A 83 10.98 -14.74 -8.89
CA GLN A 83 10.18 -14.30 -10.02
C GLN A 83 9.34 -15.48 -10.53
N THR A 84 8.03 -15.35 -10.41
CA THR A 84 7.06 -16.29 -10.98
C THR A 84 6.65 -15.84 -12.39
N SER A 85 5.85 -16.65 -13.08
CA SER A 85 5.27 -16.27 -14.39
C SER A 85 4.31 -15.06 -14.32
N GLY A 86 3.93 -14.65 -13.10
CA GLY A 86 3.11 -13.46 -12.84
C GLY A 86 3.95 -12.29 -12.36
N ARG A 87 3.39 -11.08 -12.47
CA ARG A 87 3.98 -9.82 -12.00
C ARG A 87 3.27 -9.25 -10.78
N TYR A 88 2.32 -9.99 -10.21
CA TYR A 88 1.47 -9.55 -9.12
C TYR A 88 1.76 -10.36 -7.85
N TYR A 89 1.95 -9.64 -6.75
CA TYR A 89 2.36 -10.20 -5.47
C TYR A 89 1.41 -9.78 -4.36
N THR A 90 1.36 -10.57 -3.30
CA THR A 90 0.51 -10.32 -2.14
C THR A 90 1.23 -9.42 -1.13
N PHE A 91 0.45 -8.68 -0.33
CA PHE A 91 1.03 -7.91 0.77
C PHE A 91 1.70 -8.82 1.81
N GLU A 92 1.15 -10.00 2.05
CA GLU A 92 1.72 -11.00 2.95
C GLU A 92 3.15 -11.40 2.57
N ALA A 93 3.45 -11.51 1.27
CA ALA A 93 4.81 -11.79 0.79
C ALA A 93 5.78 -10.61 0.96
N ILE A 94 5.27 -9.37 0.91
CA ILE A 94 6.06 -8.14 1.03
C ILE A 94 6.33 -7.78 2.49
N ARG A 95 5.36 -8.04 3.37
CA ARG A 95 5.37 -7.64 4.80
C ARG A 95 6.68 -7.93 5.54
N PRO A 96 7.34 -9.10 5.42
CA PRO A 96 8.57 -9.39 6.16
C PRO A 96 9.74 -8.46 5.83
N ARG A 97 9.68 -7.75 4.69
CA ARG A 97 10.76 -6.90 4.18
C ARG A 97 10.43 -5.40 4.15
N ILE A 98 9.36 -4.98 4.80
CA ILE A 98 8.91 -3.58 4.77
C ILE A 98 10.00 -2.64 5.30
N GLN A 99 10.69 -2.99 6.38
CA GLN A 99 11.77 -2.17 6.94
C GLN A 99 12.93 -1.99 5.94
N GLU A 100 13.28 -3.05 5.22
CA GLU A 100 14.32 -2.99 4.21
C GLU A 100 13.89 -2.14 2.99
N ILE A 101 12.62 -2.27 2.56
CA ILE A 101 12.03 -1.43 1.51
C ILE A 101 12.10 0.04 1.93
N GLU A 102 11.70 0.37 3.14
CA GLU A 102 11.73 1.74 3.67
C GLU A 102 13.16 2.29 3.68
N ARG A 103 14.11 1.54 4.21
CA ARG A 103 15.52 1.94 4.27
C ARG A 103 16.09 2.23 2.88
N GLN A 104 15.85 1.35 1.92
CA GLN A 104 16.31 1.50 0.54
C GLN A 104 15.60 2.66 -0.17
N ALA A 105 14.31 2.84 0.06
CA ALA A 105 13.55 3.96 -0.50
C ALA A 105 14.07 5.31 0.04
N GLN A 106 14.32 5.42 1.33
CA GLN A 106 14.89 6.62 1.94
C GLN A 106 16.27 6.97 1.35
N THR A 107 17.12 5.97 1.16
CA THR A 107 18.42 6.16 0.50
C THR A 107 18.25 6.61 -0.96
N ALA A 108 17.33 5.99 -1.69
CA ALA A 108 17.06 6.32 -3.08
C ALA A 108 16.42 7.71 -3.25
N GLN A 109 15.63 8.18 -2.28
CA GLN A 109 15.01 9.51 -2.30
C GLN A 109 16.02 10.66 -2.15
N GLN A 110 17.21 10.39 -1.63
CA GLN A 110 18.31 11.37 -1.58
C GLN A 110 18.93 11.63 -2.96
N VAL A 111 18.69 10.75 -3.92
CA VAL A 111 19.13 10.90 -5.31
C VAL A 111 18.03 11.60 -6.12
N ASP A 112 18.41 12.58 -6.95
CA ASP A 112 17.46 13.22 -7.88
C ASP A 112 16.70 12.16 -8.69
N ALA A 113 15.38 12.35 -8.85
CA ALA A 113 14.52 11.35 -9.47
C ALA A 113 14.97 10.95 -10.88
N ARG A 114 15.58 11.89 -11.62
CA ARG A 114 16.09 11.66 -12.99
C ARG A 114 17.41 10.89 -12.99
N ALA A 115 18.14 10.90 -11.89
CA ALA A 115 19.44 10.22 -11.74
C ALA A 115 19.33 8.85 -11.05
N ARG A 116 18.12 8.45 -10.59
CA ARG A 116 17.91 7.15 -9.94
C ARG A 116 18.12 6.00 -10.92
N THR A 117 18.74 4.95 -10.41
CA THR A 117 18.79 3.67 -11.12
C THR A 117 17.40 3.04 -11.23
N PRO A 118 17.17 2.09 -12.14
CA PRO A 118 15.91 1.33 -12.22
C PRO A 118 15.54 0.65 -10.89
N PHE A 119 16.53 0.12 -10.16
CA PHE A 119 16.34 -0.44 -8.82
C PHE A 119 15.84 0.61 -7.83
N GLN A 120 16.53 1.76 -7.74
CA GLN A 120 16.15 2.85 -6.83
C GLN A 120 14.75 3.36 -7.12
N SER A 121 14.40 3.55 -8.39
CA SER A 121 13.06 3.95 -8.80
C SER A 121 12.01 2.89 -8.46
N GLY A 122 12.34 1.62 -8.64
CA GLY A 122 11.49 0.48 -8.32
C GLY A 122 11.20 0.37 -6.83
N VAL A 123 12.22 0.56 -5.99
CA VAL A 123 12.05 0.53 -4.52
C VAL A 123 11.21 1.69 -4.01
N VAL A 124 11.44 2.92 -4.50
CA VAL A 124 10.62 4.09 -4.14
C VAL A 124 9.17 3.86 -4.55
N ASN A 125 8.93 3.38 -5.77
CA ASN A 125 7.59 3.07 -6.25
C ASN A 125 6.89 2.01 -5.39
N LEU A 126 7.60 0.95 -5.00
CA LEU A 126 7.06 -0.08 -4.12
C LEU A 126 6.75 0.48 -2.73
N PHE A 127 7.62 1.32 -2.18
CA PHE A 127 7.40 1.98 -0.89
C PHE A 127 6.13 2.84 -0.91
N ASP A 128 5.92 3.65 -1.95
CA ASP A 128 4.72 4.48 -2.10
C ASP A 128 3.44 3.62 -2.17
N LYS A 129 3.49 2.48 -2.86
CA LYS A 129 2.37 1.53 -2.93
C LYS A 129 2.07 0.88 -1.58
N VAL A 130 3.10 0.46 -0.86
CA VAL A 130 2.96 -0.12 0.49
C VAL A 130 2.39 0.91 1.45
N TYR A 131 2.88 2.15 1.39
CA TYR A 131 2.38 3.25 2.22
C TYR A 131 0.91 3.56 1.94
N LEU A 132 0.51 3.63 0.66
CA LEU A 132 -0.88 3.81 0.27
C LEU A 132 -1.77 2.66 0.80
N TYR A 133 -1.31 1.42 0.66
CA TYR A 133 -2.02 0.24 1.14
C TYR A 133 -2.28 0.31 2.65
N TYR A 134 -1.25 0.64 3.43
CA TYR A 134 -1.37 0.83 4.88
C TYR A 134 -2.37 1.91 5.25
N ARG A 135 -2.29 3.06 4.60
CA ARG A 135 -3.23 4.17 4.85
C ARG A 135 -4.67 3.77 4.60
N LEU A 136 -4.94 3.02 3.55
CA LEU A 136 -6.28 2.56 3.22
C LEU A 136 -6.78 1.50 4.21
N GLN A 137 -5.93 0.58 4.62
CA GLN A 137 -6.27 -0.46 5.60
C GLN A 137 -6.67 0.13 6.96
N HIS A 138 -6.04 1.25 7.34
CA HIS A 138 -6.26 1.92 8.62
C HIS A 138 -7.11 3.20 8.50
N ALA A 139 -7.75 3.42 7.36
CA ALA A 139 -8.54 4.64 7.11
C ALA A 139 -9.75 4.81 8.04
N MET A 140 -10.21 3.72 8.66
CA MET A 140 -11.33 3.71 9.62
C MET A 140 -10.87 3.78 11.08
N GLU A 141 -9.57 3.74 11.36
CA GLU A 141 -9.06 3.83 12.73
C GLU A 141 -9.09 5.27 13.23
N ILE A 142 -9.58 5.44 14.46
CA ILE A 142 -9.61 6.76 15.12
C ILE A 142 -8.17 7.17 15.43
N PRO A 143 -7.72 8.38 15.05
CA PRO A 143 -6.40 8.86 15.41
C PRO A 143 -6.26 8.92 16.95
N GLY A 144 -5.37 8.09 17.51
CA GLY A 144 -5.07 8.11 18.95
C GLY A 144 -5.07 6.76 19.67
N GLU A 145 -5.71 5.73 19.13
CA GLU A 145 -5.73 4.39 19.75
C GLU A 145 -4.98 3.35 18.88
N GLY A 146 -3.66 3.49 18.77
CA GLY A 146 -2.83 2.46 18.13
C GLY A 146 -2.82 2.46 16.60
N GLY A 147 -3.26 3.55 15.96
CA GLY A 147 -3.34 3.66 14.52
C GLY A 147 -2.01 3.58 13.77
N LEU A 148 -2.04 3.80 12.46
CA LEU A 148 -0.92 3.70 11.51
C LEU A 148 0.43 4.19 12.08
N ALA A 149 0.41 5.26 12.88
CA ALA A 149 1.61 5.81 13.50
C ALA A 149 2.26 4.85 14.53
N ALA A 150 1.47 4.12 15.29
CA ALA A 150 1.97 3.15 16.27
C ALA A 150 2.44 1.87 15.57
N GLU A 151 1.74 1.44 14.52
CA GLU A 151 2.13 0.27 13.73
C GLU A 151 3.40 0.56 12.89
N MET A 152 3.49 1.73 12.27
CA MET A 152 4.72 2.16 11.58
C MET A 152 5.88 2.38 12.57
N ALA A 153 5.63 2.90 13.78
CA ALA A 153 6.66 2.99 14.81
C ALA A 153 7.11 1.60 15.29
N ARG A 154 6.20 0.64 15.37
CA ARG A 154 6.50 -0.75 15.73
C ARG A 154 7.30 -1.48 14.63
N VAL A 155 6.98 -1.21 13.37
CA VAL A 155 7.65 -1.79 12.19
C VAL A 155 8.96 -1.07 11.86
N ALA A 156 9.01 0.25 12.01
CA ALA A 156 10.15 1.10 11.65
C ALA A 156 11.20 1.30 12.78
N GLY A 157 10.93 0.80 13.99
CA GLY A 157 11.82 0.90 15.15
C GLY A 157 11.91 2.31 15.75
N PRO A 158 12.70 2.49 16.84
CA PRO A 158 12.71 3.71 17.64
C PRO A 158 13.21 4.98 16.93
N ASP A 159 13.91 4.83 15.81
CA ASP A 159 14.45 5.99 15.07
C ASP A 159 13.41 6.68 14.17
N ALA A 160 12.33 6.01 13.79
CA ALA A 160 11.27 6.61 12.98
C ALA A 160 10.43 7.62 13.77
N ALA A 161 10.24 7.40 15.07
CA ALA A 161 9.52 8.31 15.95
C ALA A 161 10.27 9.66 16.07
N LYS A 162 11.59 9.63 16.22
CA LYS A 162 12.42 10.85 16.33
C LYS A 162 12.41 11.71 15.06
N ARG A 163 12.33 11.08 13.89
CA ARG A 163 12.30 11.80 12.60
C ARG A 163 10.95 12.47 12.35
N ARG A 164 9.86 11.88 12.83
CA ARG A 164 8.52 12.45 12.72
C ARG A 164 8.38 13.70 13.56
N ASP A 165 8.91 13.69 14.78
CA ASP A 165 8.89 14.86 15.66
C ASP A 165 9.75 16.02 15.10
N ALA A 166 10.85 15.69 14.42
CA ALA A 166 11.68 16.69 13.72
C ALA A 166 10.98 17.31 12.50
N MET A 167 10.15 16.54 11.76
CA MET A 167 9.38 17.04 10.62
C MET A 167 8.21 17.94 11.06
N VAL A 168 7.58 17.64 12.20
CA VAL A 168 6.48 18.46 12.75
C VAL A 168 6.97 19.81 13.30
N GLN A 169 8.25 19.90 13.71
CA GLN A 169 8.83 21.15 14.22
C GLN A 169 9.35 22.09 13.12
N LEU A 170 9.39 21.63 11.87
CA LEU A 170 9.86 22.43 10.70
C LEU A 170 8.73 22.93 9.80
N GLY A 171 7.49 22.70 10.13
CA GLY A 171 6.28 23.21 9.46
C GLY A 171 5.50 24.14 10.34
#